data_7cf04babdee092c416a76f4976958067
#
_entry.id   7cf04babdee092c416a76f4976958067
#
_cell.length_a   1.000
_cell.length_b   1.000
_cell.length_c   1.000
_cell.angle_alpha   90.00
_cell.angle_beta   90.00
_cell.angle_gamma   90.00
#
_symmetry.space_group_name_H-M   'P 1'
#
loop_
_entity.id
_entity.type
_entity.pdbx_description
1 polymer ?
#
loop_
_entity_poly.entity_id
_entity_poly.type
_entity_poly.pdbx_seq_one_letter_code
_entity_poly.pdbx_strand_id
1 'polypeptide(L)'
;MGKWGNIIEDMMAQMPEDLRTVALGVAEIFTNMDIETARKYIHPDFVDHEASEGVGGGPEGYLATAKYMNQAFSDASWKPQKIVASADGKHYTMAIKFSGVHTGEFMGIPATGKPFEIHHLHLFRVEDGKAIEHWGGRDELGLLRQIGVLNSEYPTPADAGQAAFA
;
A
#
# COMPACT_ATOMS: atom_id res chain seq x y z
N MET A 1 19.22 -7.91 -13.24
CA MET A 1 17.89 -7.30 -13.42
C MET A 1 16.89 -8.41 -13.72
N GLY A 2 15.93 -8.66 -12.84
CA GLY A 2 15.01 -9.77 -12.99
C GLY A 2 13.92 -9.46 -14.02
N LYS A 3 13.37 -10.53 -14.62
CA LYS A 3 12.32 -10.53 -15.66
C LYS A 3 11.06 -9.67 -15.33
N TRP A 4 10.89 -9.26 -14.07
CA TRP A 4 9.75 -8.46 -13.59
C TRP A 4 10.01 -6.93 -13.59
N GLY A 5 11.27 -6.48 -13.53
CA GLY A 5 11.59 -5.04 -13.62
C GLY A 5 11.11 -4.43 -14.94
N ASN A 6 11.36 -5.11 -16.04
CA ASN A 6 10.96 -4.64 -17.38
C ASN A 6 9.43 -4.54 -17.54
N ILE A 7 8.65 -5.44 -16.90
CA ILE A 7 7.19 -5.43 -17.03
C ILE A 7 6.56 -4.19 -16.38
N ILE A 8 7.03 -3.80 -15.20
CA ILE A 8 6.54 -2.59 -14.52
C ILE A 8 6.93 -1.34 -15.31
N GLU A 9 8.17 -1.26 -15.77
CA GLU A 9 8.64 -0.17 -16.62
C GLU A 9 7.83 -0.06 -17.91
N ASP A 10 7.54 -1.18 -18.58
CA ASP A 10 6.73 -1.23 -19.78
C ASP A 10 5.27 -0.80 -19.50
N MET A 11 4.68 -1.23 -18.39
CA MET A 11 3.33 -0.83 -18.00
C MET A 11 3.26 0.66 -17.66
N MET A 12 4.25 1.19 -16.95
CA MET A 12 4.33 2.60 -16.62
C MET A 12 4.57 3.47 -17.86
N ALA A 13 5.34 2.98 -18.83
CA ALA A 13 5.57 3.68 -20.10
C ALA A 13 4.28 3.84 -20.93
N GLN A 14 3.29 2.98 -20.74
CA GLN A 14 1.99 3.04 -21.41
C GLN A 14 0.95 3.92 -20.68
N MET A 15 1.27 4.37 -19.45
CA MET A 15 0.39 5.27 -18.71
C MET A 15 0.47 6.70 -19.23
N PRO A 16 -0.63 7.48 -19.15
CA PRO A 16 -0.55 8.93 -19.27
C PRO A 16 0.53 9.50 -18.35
N GLU A 17 1.28 10.50 -18.85
CA GLU A 17 2.47 11.01 -18.17
C GLU A 17 2.16 11.61 -16.79
N ASP A 18 1.04 12.30 -16.67
CA ASP A 18 0.56 12.87 -15.40
C ASP A 18 0.22 11.78 -14.37
N LEU A 19 -0.50 10.73 -14.75
CA LEU A 19 -0.78 9.61 -13.87
C LEU A 19 0.51 8.90 -13.43
N ARG A 20 1.45 8.70 -14.36
CA ARG A 20 2.75 8.09 -14.05
C ARG A 20 3.53 8.94 -13.06
N THR A 21 3.57 10.24 -13.27
CA THR A 21 4.27 11.19 -12.39
C THR A 21 3.69 11.15 -10.97
N VAL A 22 2.36 11.17 -10.85
CA VAL A 22 1.69 11.09 -9.54
C VAL A 22 1.94 9.74 -8.88
N ALA A 23 1.82 8.62 -9.61
CA ALA A 23 2.04 7.28 -9.06
C ALA A 23 3.45 7.09 -8.50
N LEU A 24 4.47 7.60 -9.20
CA LEU A 24 5.86 7.60 -8.71
C LEU A 24 6.01 8.48 -7.47
N GLY A 25 5.48 9.70 -7.53
CA GLY A 25 5.57 10.65 -6.43
C GLY A 25 4.85 10.20 -5.15
N VAL A 26 3.69 9.57 -5.29
CA VAL A 26 2.98 8.98 -4.14
C VAL A 26 3.82 7.87 -3.48
N ALA A 27 4.50 7.05 -4.27
CA ALA A 27 5.40 6.01 -3.75
C ALA A 27 6.62 6.62 -3.01
N GLU A 28 7.14 7.76 -3.48
CA GLU A 28 8.27 8.46 -2.84
C GLU A 28 7.94 8.94 -1.42
N ILE A 29 6.67 9.21 -1.09
CA ILE A 29 6.27 9.68 0.25
C ILE A 29 6.64 8.65 1.32
N PHE A 30 6.49 7.35 1.02
CA PHE A 30 6.87 6.27 1.94
C PHE A 30 8.38 6.08 2.10
N THR A 31 9.17 6.61 1.19
CA THR A 31 10.64 6.58 1.25
C THR A 31 11.21 7.84 1.88
N ASN A 32 10.76 9.01 1.42
CA ASN A 32 11.27 10.30 1.83
C ASN A 32 10.70 10.75 3.17
N MET A 33 9.43 10.42 3.45
CA MET A 33 8.70 10.75 4.69
C MET A 33 8.74 12.24 5.02
N ASP A 34 8.73 13.11 4.01
CA ASP A 34 8.73 14.55 4.16
C ASP A 34 7.45 15.22 3.62
N ILE A 35 7.11 16.35 4.19
CA ILE A 35 5.87 17.06 3.89
C ILE A 35 5.88 17.73 2.51
N GLU A 36 7.03 18.10 2.00
CA GLU A 36 7.12 18.78 0.69
C GLU A 36 6.81 17.78 -0.44
N THR A 37 7.34 16.56 -0.33
CA THR A 37 6.97 15.46 -1.24
C THR A 37 5.48 15.16 -1.16
N ALA A 38 4.91 15.07 0.05
CA ALA A 38 3.47 14.83 0.23
C ALA A 38 2.63 15.96 -0.40
N ARG A 39 2.93 17.23 -0.16
CA ARG A 39 2.21 18.36 -0.72
C ARG A 39 2.34 18.48 -2.24
N LYS A 40 3.42 17.98 -2.81
CA LYS A 40 3.64 17.98 -4.24
C LYS A 40 2.69 17.03 -4.96
N TYR A 41 2.44 15.84 -4.41
CA TYR A 41 1.74 14.75 -5.09
C TYR A 41 0.37 14.42 -4.50
N ILE A 42 0.05 14.89 -3.29
CA ILE A 42 -1.26 14.71 -2.65
C ILE A 42 -2.03 16.04 -2.69
N HIS A 43 -3.29 15.97 -3.09
CA HIS A 43 -4.18 17.13 -3.14
C HIS A 43 -4.53 17.60 -1.71
N PRO A 44 -4.71 18.91 -1.47
CA PRO A 44 -5.13 19.41 -0.15
C PRO A 44 -6.44 18.77 0.37
N ASP A 45 -7.40 18.50 -0.53
CA ASP A 45 -8.67 17.87 -0.22
C ASP A 45 -8.64 16.34 -0.37
N PHE A 46 -7.46 15.72 -0.27
CA PHE A 46 -7.29 14.27 -0.41
C PHE A 46 -8.10 13.51 0.63
N VAL A 47 -8.83 12.50 0.16
CA VAL A 47 -9.59 11.55 0.97
C VAL A 47 -8.95 10.18 0.88
N ASP A 48 -8.50 9.65 2.02
CA ASP A 48 -8.08 8.25 2.16
C ASP A 48 -9.22 7.45 2.80
N HIS A 49 -9.86 6.59 2.01
CA HIS A 49 -10.98 5.76 2.47
C HIS A 49 -10.52 4.63 3.41
N GLU A 50 -9.21 4.41 3.53
CA GLU A 50 -8.58 3.41 4.40
C GLU A 50 -7.86 4.03 5.60
N ALA A 51 -7.96 5.36 5.78
CA ALA A 51 -7.34 6.03 6.91
C ALA A 51 -7.94 5.55 8.24
N SER A 52 -7.10 5.33 9.22
CA SER A 52 -7.55 5.05 10.59
C SER A 52 -8.36 6.21 11.16
N GLU A 53 -9.32 5.91 12.03
CA GLU A 53 -10.12 6.93 12.71
C GLU A 53 -9.22 7.97 13.39
N GLY A 54 -9.49 9.24 13.16
CA GLY A 54 -8.71 10.36 13.71
C GLY A 54 -7.48 10.77 12.89
N VAL A 55 -7.12 10.04 11.84
CA VAL A 55 -6.13 10.49 10.87
C VAL A 55 -6.81 11.47 9.92
N GLY A 56 -6.32 12.70 9.85
CA GLY A 56 -6.84 13.74 8.97
C GLY A 56 -6.64 13.40 7.48
N GLY A 57 -7.34 14.12 6.61
CA GLY A 57 -7.13 14.06 5.15
C GLY A 57 -5.91 14.86 4.69
N GLY A 58 -5.79 15.00 3.37
CA GLY A 58 -4.74 15.81 2.74
C GLY A 58 -3.34 15.22 2.83
N PRO A 59 -2.32 16.02 2.45
CA PRO A 59 -0.92 15.60 2.48
C PRO A 59 -0.43 15.18 3.86
N GLU A 60 -0.87 15.89 4.91
CA GLU A 60 -0.49 15.64 6.29
C GLU A 60 -1.01 14.27 6.78
N GLY A 61 -2.25 13.92 6.47
CA GLY A 61 -2.85 12.65 6.84
C GLY A 61 -2.16 11.47 6.13
N TYR A 62 -1.91 11.60 4.82
CA TYR A 62 -1.23 10.55 4.07
C TYR A 62 0.23 10.36 4.54
N LEU A 63 0.93 11.45 4.85
CA LEU A 63 2.27 11.40 5.44
C LEU A 63 2.26 10.76 6.83
N ALA A 64 1.23 11.01 7.65
CA ALA A 64 1.09 10.38 8.96
C ALA A 64 0.96 8.85 8.83
N THR A 65 0.19 8.36 7.86
CA THR A 65 0.09 6.93 7.52
C THR A 65 1.46 6.36 7.13
N ALA A 66 2.21 7.04 6.26
CA ALA A 66 3.53 6.59 5.83
C ALA A 66 4.50 6.48 7.02
N LYS A 67 4.52 7.47 7.91
CA LYS A 67 5.34 7.46 9.13
C LYS A 67 4.95 6.34 10.08
N TYR A 68 3.66 6.14 10.32
CA TYR A 68 3.15 5.07 11.16
C TYR A 68 3.61 3.69 10.67
N MET A 69 3.48 3.43 9.37
CA MET A 69 3.92 2.17 8.78
C MET A 69 5.43 1.95 8.91
N ASN A 70 6.23 3.00 8.71
CA ASN A 70 7.69 2.91 8.87
C ASN A 70 8.14 2.78 10.34
N GLN A 71 7.35 3.26 11.29
CA GLN A 71 7.59 3.05 12.74
C GLN A 71 7.24 1.64 13.18
N ALA A 72 6.17 1.07 12.61
CA ALA A 72 5.71 -0.27 12.95
C ALA A 72 6.60 -1.38 12.35
N PHE A 73 7.19 -1.12 11.17
CA PHE A 73 7.90 -2.14 10.40
C PHE A 73 9.28 -1.67 9.97
N SER A 74 10.34 -2.38 10.39
CA SER A 74 11.69 -2.19 9.83
C SER A 74 11.83 -2.94 8.51
N ASP A 75 12.84 -2.58 7.72
CA ASP A 75 13.10 -3.13 6.39
C ASP A 75 11.86 -3.13 5.49
N ALA A 76 10.99 -2.16 5.71
CA ALA A 76 9.74 -2.01 4.99
C ALA A 76 9.98 -1.78 3.50
N SER A 77 9.36 -2.61 2.66
CA SER A 77 9.54 -2.58 1.22
C SER A 77 8.20 -2.70 0.50
N TRP A 78 7.86 -1.69 -0.30
CA TRP A 78 6.68 -1.66 -1.15
C TRP A 78 7.12 -1.88 -2.61
N LYS A 79 6.99 -3.12 -3.12
CA LYS A 79 7.41 -3.49 -4.47
C LYS A 79 6.20 -3.55 -5.40
N PRO A 80 6.04 -2.64 -6.35
CA PRO A 80 5.01 -2.73 -7.37
C PRO A 80 5.15 -4.03 -8.16
N GLN A 81 4.03 -4.74 -8.33
CA GLN A 81 3.93 -5.96 -9.12
C GLN A 81 3.21 -5.71 -10.44
N LYS A 82 2.19 -4.85 -10.39
CA LYS A 82 1.42 -4.42 -11.55
C LYS A 82 0.89 -3.02 -11.32
N ILE A 83 0.75 -2.27 -12.41
CA ILE A 83 0.09 -0.97 -12.43
C ILE A 83 -0.75 -0.88 -13.68
N VAL A 84 -1.95 -0.36 -13.58
CA VAL A 84 -2.85 -0.12 -14.70
C VAL A 84 -3.51 1.24 -14.56
N ALA A 85 -3.67 1.94 -15.68
CA ALA A 85 -4.41 3.18 -15.76
C ALA A 85 -5.82 2.91 -16.30
N SER A 86 -6.80 3.70 -15.84
CA SER A 86 -8.15 3.70 -16.41
C SER A 86 -8.19 4.36 -17.79
N ALA A 87 -9.20 4.02 -18.57
CA ALA A 87 -9.39 4.57 -19.91
C ALA A 87 -9.72 6.07 -19.90
N ASP A 88 -10.26 6.60 -18.80
CA ASP A 88 -10.55 8.04 -18.64
C ASP A 88 -9.31 8.87 -18.31
N GLY A 89 -8.17 8.23 -18.05
CA GLY A 89 -6.92 8.88 -17.69
C GLY A 89 -6.92 9.54 -16.31
N LYS A 90 -7.87 9.21 -15.44
CA LYS A 90 -8.02 9.83 -14.12
C LYS A 90 -7.70 8.91 -12.94
N HIS A 91 -7.61 7.60 -13.19
CA HIS A 91 -7.37 6.63 -12.13
C HIS A 91 -6.20 5.73 -12.49
N TYR A 92 -5.52 5.25 -11.45
CA TYR A 92 -4.59 4.14 -11.60
C TYR A 92 -4.74 3.15 -10.44
N THR A 93 -4.48 1.90 -10.72
CA THR A 93 -4.48 0.81 -9.72
C THR A 93 -3.11 0.18 -9.68
N MET A 94 -2.62 -0.08 -8.47
CA MET A 94 -1.35 -0.79 -8.22
C MET A 94 -1.59 -2.04 -7.39
N ALA A 95 -1.04 -3.18 -7.85
CA ALA A 95 -0.78 -4.34 -7.01
C ALA A 95 0.63 -4.21 -6.45
N ILE A 96 0.75 -4.27 -5.13
CA ILE A 96 2.02 -4.12 -4.41
C ILE A 96 2.27 -5.36 -3.56
N LYS A 97 3.51 -5.82 -3.53
CA LYS A 97 4.01 -6.73 -2.51
C LYS A 97 4.64 -5.88 -1.40
N PHE A 98 4.06 -5.96 -0.21
CA PHE A 98 4.57 -5.31 0.98
C PHE A 98 5.23 -6.34 1.90
N SER A 99 6.45 -6.06 2.32
CA SER A 99 7.21 -6.92 3.23
C SER A 99 7.99 -6.10 4.25
N GLY A 100 8.33 -6.71 5.36
CA GLY A 100 9.11 -6.09 6.43
C GLY A 100 9.24 -6.98 7.64
N VAL A 101 9.71 -6.40 8.75
CA VAL A 101 9.78 -7.05 10.07
C VAL A 101 8.99 -6.20 11.06
N HIS A 102 8.09 -6.82 11.83
CA HIS A 102 7.27 -6.14 12.83
C HIS A 102 8.09 -5.77 14.07
N THR A 103 8.64 -4.57 14.09
CA THR A 103 9.59 -4.08 15.11
C THR A 103 9.07 -2.92 15.96
N GLY A 104 7.91 -2.35 15.62
CA GLY A 104 7.21 -1.33 16.41
C GLY A 104 5.79 -1.76 16.72
N GLU A 105 5.03 -0.92 17.42
CA GLU A 105 3.61 -1.18 17.65
C GLU A 105 2.82 -1.04 16.34
N PHE A 106 1.92 -1.98 16.08
CA PHE A 106 0.97 -1.94 14.97
C PHE A 106 -0.44 -2.31 15.45
N MET A 107 -1.40 -1.43 15.29
CA MET A 107 -2.81 -1.62 15.71
C MET A 107 -2.95 -2.02 17.19
N GLY A 108 -2.14 -1.45 18.08
CA GLY A 108 -2.10 -1.81 19.50
C GLY A 108 -1.37 -3.13 19.80
N ILE A 109 -0.80 -3.79 18.79
CA ILE A 109 -0.05 -5.03 18.93
C ILE A 109 1.43 -4.69 19.14
N PRO A 110 2.05 -5.11 20.25
CA PRO A 110 3.48 -4.91 20.48
C PRO A 110 4.33 -5.62 19.43
N ALA A 111 5.53 -5.09 19.19
CA ALA A 111 6.50 -5.67 18.26
C ALA A 111 6.72 -7.17 18.52
N THR A 112 6.62 -7.98 17.46
CA THR A 112 6.83 -9.44 17.54
C THR A 112 8.19 -9.87 17.03
N GLY A 113 8.92 -8.98 16.33
CA GLY A 113 10.19 -9.29 15.67
C GLY A 113 10.08 -10.24 14.48
N LYS A 114 8.86 -10.55 14.02
CA LYS A 114 8.63 -11.52 12.94
C LYS A 114 8.59 -10.84 11.57
N PRO A 115 9.16 -11.48 10.54
CA PRO A 115 9.03 -11.03 9.15
C PRO A 115 7.65 -11.37 8.59
N PHE A 116 7.25 -10.61 7.58
CA PHE A 116 6.03 -10.85 6.81
C PHE A 116 6.20 -10.45 5.35
N GLU A 117 5.35 -11.01 4.50
CA GLU A 117 5.15 -10.60 3.11
C GLU A 117 3.68 -10.77 2.75
N ILE A 118 3.02 -9.66 2.33
CA ILE A 118 1.60 -9.64 1.96
C ILE A 118 1.38 -8.86 0.67
N HIS A 119 0.16 -8.94 0.13
CA HIS A 119 -0.23 -8.20 -1.05
C HIS A 119 -1.22 -7.09 -0.70
N HIS A 120 -1.05 -5.96 -1.39
CA HIS A 120 -1.95 -4.82 -1.36
C HIS A 120 -2.48 -4.52 -2.77
N LEU A 121 -3.70 -4.02 -2.83
CA LEU A 121 -4.25 -3.37 -4.03
C LEU A 121 -4.62 -1.94 -3.65
N HIS A 122 -4.18 -1.00 -4.43
CA HIS A 122 -4.47 0.43 -4.23
C HIS A 122 -5.08 1.00 -5.49
N LEU A 123 -6.16 1.76 -5.34
CA LEU A 123 -6.77 2.56 -6.39
C LEU A 123 -6.66 4.03 -6.00
N PHE A 124 -6.14 4.84 -6.91
CA PHE A 124 -6.04 6.29 -6.76
C PHE A 124 -6.82 7.00 -7.85
N ARG A 125 -7.51 8.08 -7.49
CA ARG A 125 -8.01 9.08 -8.41
C ARG A 125 -7.06 10.28 -8.41
N VAL A 126 -6.79 10.79 -9.61
CA VAL A 126 -5.89 11.92 -9.84
C VAL A 126 -6.69 13.09 -10.41
N GLU A 127 -6.46 14.27 -9.86
CA GLU A 127 -7.02 15.55 -10.28
C GLU A 127 -5.96 16.64 -10.13
N ASP A 128 -5.85 17.52 -11.12
CA ASP A 128 -4.88 18.62 -11.16
C ASP A 128 -3.42 18.18 -10.88
N GLY A 129 -3.04 17.02 -11.40
CA GLY A 129 -1.69 16.45 -11.24
C GLY A 129 -1.36 15.97 -9.83
N LYS A 130 -2.38 15.68 -9.00
CA LYS A 130 -2.23 15.17 -7.63
C LYS A 130 -3.24 14.06 -7.35
N ALA A 131 -2.85 13.12 -6.48
CA ALA A 131 -3.80 12.15 -5.95
C ALA A 131 -4.83 12.86 -5.04
N ILE A 132 -6.11 12.66 -5.30
CA ILE A 132 -7.20 13.28 -4.55
C ILE A 132 -8.07 12.29 -3.81
N GLU A 133 -8.05 11.01 -4.20
CA GLU A 133 -8.73 9.93 -3.50
C GLU A 133 -7.92 8.65 -3.53
N HIS A 134 -8.06 7.85 -2.48
CA HIS A 134 -7.43 6.54 -2.34
C HIS A 134 -8.38 5.51 -1.73
N TRP A 135 -8.40 4.32 -2.32
CA TRP A 135 -8.96 3.09 -1.79
C TRP A 135 -7.89 2.02 -1.75
N GLY A 136 -7.82 1.27 -0.66
CA GLY A 136 -6.84 0.20 -0.49
C GLY A 136 -7.47 -1.09 0.02
N GLY A 137 -7.03 -2.22 -0.51
CA GLY A 137 -7.29 -3.54 0.03
C GLY A 137 -5.97 -4.19 0.43
N ARG A 138 -5.88 -4.67 1.67
CA ARG A 138 -4.66 -5.27 2.23
C ARG A 138 -4.96 -6.65 2.78
N ASP A 139 -4.03 -7.57 2.64
CA ASP A 139 -4.11 -8.89 3.31
C ASP A 139 -3.70 -8.76 4.80
N GLU A 140 -4.52 -8.04 5.57
CA GLU A 140 -4.27 -7.85 7.01
C GLU A 140 -4.35 -9.17 7.79
N LEU A 141 -5.24 -10.08 7.41
CA LEU A 141 -5.30 -11.41 8.01
C LEU A 141 -4.01 -12.19 7.79
N GLY A 142 -3.45 -12.13 6.58
CA GLY A 142 -2.17 -12.73 6.26
C GLY A 142 -1.04 -12.13 7.08
N LEU A 143 -1.02 -10.80 7.26
CA LEU A 143 -0.07 -10.12 8.13
C LEU A 143 -0.17 -10.62 9.58
N LEU A 144 -1.37 -10.57 10.18
CA LEU A 144 -1.58 -10.94 11.58
C LEU A 144 -1.22 -12.42 11.86
N ARG A 145 -1.42 -13.32 10.88
CA ARG A 145 -0.97 -14.71 10.96
C ARG A 145 0.55 -14.81 10.94
N GLN A 146 1.21 -14.13 10.01
CA GLN A 146 2.66 -14.20 9.84
C GLN A 146 3.40 -13.61 11.05
N ILE A 147 2.91 -12.52 11.62
CA ILE A 147 3.47 -11.96 12.87
C ILE A 147 3.04 -12.72 14.13
N GLY A 148 2.16 -13.72 14.01
CA GLY A 148 1.80 -14.67 15.07
C GLY A 148 0.77 -14.15 16.08
N VAL A 149 -0.04 -13.18 15.69
CA VAL A 149 -1.16 -12.64 16.49
C VAL A 149 -2.40 -13.51 16.33
N LEU A 150 -2.64 -13.99 15.12
CA LEU A 150 -3.67 -14.98 14.83
C LEU A 150 -3.05 -16.36 14.80
N ASN A 151 -3.55 -17.26 15.63
CA ASN A 151 -3.15 -18.66 15.66
C ASN A 151 -3.82 -19.45 14.51
N SER A 152 -3.34 -20.68 14.30
CA SER A 152 -3.79 -21.57 13.21
C SER A 152 -5.22 -22.09 13.34
N GLU A 153 -5.97 -21.70 14.38
CA GLU A 153 -7.37 -22.12 14.58
C GLU A 153 -8.35 -21.46 13.58
N TYR A 154 -7.91 -20.41 12.88
CA TYR A 154 -8.66 -19.88 11.75
C TYR A 154 -8.31 -20.69 10.49
N PRO A 155 -9.25 -21.46 9.92
CA PRO A 155 -8.96 -22.28 8.74
C PRO A 155 -8.43 -21.40 7.60
N THR A 156 -7.36 -21.86 6.97
CA THR A 156 -6.90 -21.26 5.72
C THR A 156 -7.92 -21.57 4.60
N PRO A 157 -7.94 -20.82 3.49
CA PRO A 157 -8.76 -21.21 2.34
C PRO A 157 -8.48 -22.64 1.83
N ALA A 158 -7.28 -23.17 2.04
CA ALA A 158 -6.95 -24.57 1.76
C ALA A 158 -7.67 -25.53 2.71
N ASP A 159 -7.76 -25.20 4.00
CA ASP A 159 -8.46 -26.02 5.01
C ASP A 159 -9.98 -25.97 4.81
N ALA A 160 -10.53 -24.81 4.43
CA ALA A 160 -11.94 -24.64 4.12
C ALA A 160 -12.36 -25.46 2.88
N GLY A 161 -11.47 -25.60 1.90
CA GLY A 161 -11.72 -26.43 0.71
C GLY A 161 -11.82 -27.91 1.02
N GLN A 162 -11.09 -28.42 2.01
CA GLN A 162 -11.17 -29.83 2.42
C GLN A 162 -12.44 -30.13 3.21
N ALA A 163 -12.92 -29.19 4.02
CA ALA A 163 -14.16 -29.37 4.79
C ALA A 163 -15.43 -29.31 3.93
N ALA A 164 -15.39 -28.65 2.78
CA ALA A 164 -16.55 -28.53 1.89
C ALA A 164 -16.80 -29.76 1.01
N PHE A 165 -15.88 -30.72 0.95
CA PHE A 165 -15.95 -31.95 0.13
C PHE A 165 -15.86 -33.23 0.96
N ALA A 166 -15.97 -33.17 2.28
CA ALA A 166 -16.06 -34.29 3.19
C ALA A 166 -17.53 -34.45 3.67
#